data_20b2c74abba1eb4475e69e69fc7f343f
#
_entry.id   20b2c74abba1eb4475e69e69fc7f343f
#
_cell.length_a   1.000
_cell.length_b   1.000
_cell.length_c   1.000
_cell.angle_alpha   90.00
_cell.angle_beta   90.00
_cell.angle_gamma   90.00
#
_symmetry.space_group_name_H-M   'P 1'
#
loop_
_entity.id
_entity.type
_entity.pdbx_description
1 polymer ?
#
loop_
_entity_poly.entity_id
_entity_poly.type
_entity_poly.pdbx_seq_one_letter_code
_entity_poly.pdbx_strand_id
1 'polypeptide(L)'
;EEAEAKIKLATFLADENEKEAEKAKKKLFEISKRKDSILKSLGLSEKDLIPSFTCKLCNDTGKDNCKCKNEIKTKLLIENSGIANRLNEKFETAKSVSKEFDLAANFLKQWCEKFPNVTKKTVFLSGQTGIGKTFLAACVVNALIEKGVYAYFTTAFNLNNIFIAYFKAKDEEKDEILQPLLESDVLIIDDLGTEPILNNITLNYLYLVLNERMIAGKSTIINSNLDSEELLNRYGERIFSRILCKRDGVAVKLAGARHNFCSGPKSNL
;
A
#
# COMPACT_ATOMS: atom_id res chain seq x y z
N GLU A 1 35.67 22.44 -8.17
CA GLU A 1 37.09 22.69 -8.51
C GLU A 1 37.65 21.61 -9.46
N GLU A 2 37.60 20.28 -9.15
CA GLU A 2 38.16 19.22 -10.02
C GLU A 2 37.44 19.15 -11.37
N ALA A 3 36.10 19.17 -11.39
CA ALA A 3 35.30 19.17 -12.60
C ALA A 3 35.56 20.39 -13.47
N GLU A 4 35.65 21.58 -12.87
CA GLU A 4 35.96 22.83 -13.58
C GLU A 4 37.38 22.81 -14.19
N ALA A 5 38.34 22.25 -13.44
CA ALA A 5 39.70 22.12 -13.93
C ALA A 5 39.81 21.13 -15.10
N LYS A 6 39.05 20.05 -15.08
CA LYS A 6 38.92 19.07 -16.18
C LYS A 6 38.29 19.70 -17.42
N ILE A 7 37.22 20.48 -17.26
CA ILE A 7 36.56 21.18 -18.36
C ILE A 7 37.53 22.18 -18.99
N LYS A 8 38.21 23.03 -18.18
CA LYS A 8 39.20 23.98 -18.67
C LYS A 8 40.34 23.31 -19.42
N LEU A 9 40.85 22.19 -18.90
CA LEU A 9 41.88 21.42 -19.59
C LEU A 9 41.39 20.92 -20.95
N ALA A 10 40.18 20.37 -21.02
CA ALA A 10 39.59 19.89 -22.27
C ALA A 10 39.43 21.04 -23.30
N THR A 11 38.95 22.21 -22.85
CA THR A 11 38.84 23.42 -23.72
C THR A 11 40.19 23.87 -24.26
N PHE A 12 41.19 24.01 -23.39
CA PHE A 12 42.53 24.45 -23.82
C PHE A 12 43.25 23.45 -24.74
N LEU A 13 42.95 22.13 -24.58
CA LEU A 13 43.46 21.13 -25.52
C LEU A 13 42.75 21.20 -26.89
N ALA A 14 41.46 21.53 -26.90
CA ALA A 14 40.71 21.71 -28.15
C ALA A 14 41.13 22.97 -28.91
N ASP A 15 41.52 24.03 -28.18
CA ASP A 15 41.99 25.31 -28.72
C ASP A 15 43.51 25.31 -29.08
N GLU A 16 44.19 24.15 -29.00
CA GLU A 16 45.63 23.97 -29.25
C GLU A 16 46.53 24.91 -28.43
N ASN A 17 46.04 25.37 -27.25
CA ASN A 17 46.78 26.27 -26.38
C ASN A 17 47.62 25.49 -25.35
N GLU A 18 48.80 25.04 -25.78
CA GLU A 18 49.69 24.18 -24.98
C GLU A 18 50.08 24.80 -23.63
N LYS A 19 50.35 26.13 -23.58
CA LYS A 19 50.78 26.80 -22.34
C LYS A 19 49.69 26.80 -21.25
N GLU A 20 48.45 27.10 -21.63
CA GLU A 20 47.33 27.08 -20.68
C GLU A 20 46.88 25.66 -20.33
N ALA A 21 46.99 24.71 -21.27
CA ALA A 21 46.76 23.29 -20.99
C ALA A 21 47.77 22.74 -19.97
N GLU A 22 49.05 23.14 -20.04
CA GLU A 22 50.07 22.73 -19.06
C GLU A 22 49.78 23.26 -17.65
N LYS A 23 49.34 24.52 -17.53
CA LYS A 23 48.91 25.12 -16.26
C LYS A 23 47.69 24.40 -15.68
N ALA A 24 46.72 24.11 -16.53
CA ALA A 24 45.52 23.35 -16.10
C ALA A 24 45.86 21.93 -15.62
N LYS A 25 46.79 21.23 -16.28
CA LYS A 25 47.32 19.94 -15.84
C LYS A 25 47.99 20.01 -14.45
N LYS A 26 48.83 21.00 -14.21
CA LYS A 26 49.50 21.21 -12.91
C LYS A 26 48.45 21.45 -11.82
N LYS A 27 47.47 22.29 -12.09
CA LYS A 27 46.36 22.56 -11.14
C LYS A 27 45.53 21.30 -10.83
N LEU A 28 45.24 20.48 -11.84
CA LEU A 28 44.56 19.21 -11.66
C LEU A 28 45.35 18.25 -10.78
N PHE A 29 46.66 18.18 -10.96
CA PHE A 29 47.55 17.34 -10.15
C PHE A 29 47.60 17.80 -8.68
N GLU A 30 47.61 19.09 -8.41
CA GLU A 30 47.54 19.65 -7.07
C GLU A 30 46.21 19.34 -6.38
N ILE A 31 45.10 19.47 -7.11
CA ILE A 31 43.76 19.15 -6.64
C ILE A 31 43.68 17.63 -6.30
N SER A 32 44.19 16.75 -7.16
CA SER A 32 44.24 15.32 -6.94
C SER A 32 45.04 14.97 -5.68
N LYS A 33 46.24 15.53 -5.53
CA LYS A 33 47.05 15.33 -4.31
C LYS A 33 46.35 15.77 -3.04
N ARG A 34 45.66 16.90 -3.08
CA ARG A 34 44.91 17.44 -1.94
C ARG A 34 43.71 16.52 -1.61
N LYS A 35 43.01 16.03 -2.63
CA LYS A 35 41.92 15.03 -2.48
C LYS A 35 42.41 13.76 -1.79
N ASP A 36 43.53 13.18 -2.28
CA ASP A 36 44.13 11.96 -1.69
C ASP A 36 44.56 12.16 -0.24
N SER A 37 45.13 13.34 0.07
CA SER A 37 45.51 13.67 1.44
C SER A 37 44.29 13.74 2.38
N ILE A 38 43.19 14.36 1.91
CA ILE A 38 41.93 14.45 2.67
C ILE A 38 41.33 13.05 2.87
N LEU A 39 41.24 12.26 1.80
CA LEU A 39 40.73 10.89 1.90
C LEU A 39 41.50 10.04 2.90
N LYS A 40 42.84 10.09 2.85
CA LYS A 40 43.72 9.41 3.81
C LYS A 40 43.50 9.88 5.25
N SER A 41 43.33 11.19 5.46
CA SER A 41 43.07 11.72 6.81
C SER A 41 41.72 11.27 7.38
N LEU A 42 40.75 10.93 6.52
CA LEU A 42 39.42 10.42 6.89
C LEU A 42 39.37 8.89 6.92
N GLY A 43 40.45 8.19 6.61
CA GLY A 43 40.49 6.73 6.52
C GLY A 43 39.70 6.18 5.32
N LEU A 44 39.45 7.01 4.30
CA LEU A 44 38.68 6.67 3.10
C LEU A 44 39.61 6.48 1.89
N SER A 45 39.14 5.75 0.91
CA SER A 45 39.77 5.54 -0.39
C SER A 45 38.92 6.12 -1.52
N GLU A 46 39.47 6.26 -2.73
CA GLU A 46 38.65 6.68 -3.91
C GLU A 46 37.47 5.74 -4.19
N LYS A 47 37.57 4.47 -3.81
CA LYS A 47 36.47 3.49 -3.95
C LYS A 47 35.26 3.84 -3.11
N ASP A 48 35.49 4.49 -1.96
CA ASP A 48 34.42 4.89 -1.04
C ASP A 48 33.65 6.12 -1.54
N LEU A 49 34.20 6.83 -2.54
CA LEU A 49 33.51 7.92 -3.22
C LEU A 49 32.62 7.46 -4.38
N ILE A 50 32.74 6.19 -4.77
CA ILE A 50 31.91 5.64 -5.83
C ILE A 50 30.55 5.30 -5.22
N PRO A 51 29.41 5.81 -5.75
CA PRO A 51 28.11 5.44 -5.25
C PRO A 51 27.94 3.92 -5.24
N SER A 52 27.60 3.34 -4.08
CA SER A 52 27.22 1.93 -3.99
C SER A 52 25.75 1.81 -4.37
N PHE A 53 25.45 1.07 -5.42
CA PHE A 53 24.10 0.82 -5.86
C PHE A 53 23.62 -0.52 -5.31
N THR A 54 22.40 -0.55 -4.77
CA THR A 54 21.72 -1.76 -4.31
C THR A 54 21.38 -2.65 -5.51
N CYS A 55 20.86 -2.06 -6.56
CA CYS A 55 20.60 -2.73 -7.82
C CYS A 55 21.69 -2.48 -8.85
N LYS A 56 22.51 -3.47 -9.13
CA LYS A 56 23.60 -3.39 -10.12
C LYS A 56 23.11 -3.35 -11.57
N LEU A 57 21.83 -3.68 -11.83
CA LEU A 57 21.27 -3.68 -13.19
C LEU A 57 20.87 -2.29 -13.67
N CYS A 58 20.29 -1.48 -12.79
CA CYS A 58 19.81 -0.14 -13.15
C CYS A 58 20.49 0.99 -12.33
N ASN A 59 21.44 0.66 -11.47
CA ASN A 59 22.10 1.61 -10.58
C ASN A 59 21.07 2.46 -9.79
N ASP A 60 20.07 1.80 -9.21
CA ASP A 60 18.97 2.34 -8.41
C ASP A 60 18.10 3.41 -9.15
N THR A 61 18.23 3.55 -10.45
CA THR A 61 17.43 4.49 -11.25
C THR A 61 16.02 3.98 -11.54
N GLY A 62 15.79 2.66 -11.42
CA GLY A 62 14.51 2.03 -11.75
C GLY A 62 14.14 2.11 -13.23
N LYS A 63 15.06 2.54 -14.13
CA LYS A 63 14.84 2.63 -15.58
C LYS A 63 14.54 1.26 -16.16
N ASP A 64 13.90 1.23 -17.33
CA ASP A 64 13.61 0.04 -18.12
C ASP A 64 12.79 -1.04 -17.38
N ASN A 65 11.86 -0.64 -16.49
CA ASN A 65 11.06 -1.55 -15.68
C ASN A 65 11.89 -2.56 -14.87
N CYS A 66 13.02 -2.13 -14.36
CA CYS A 66 13.91 -2.99 -13.59
C CYS A 66 13.14 -3.70 -12.46
N LYS A 67 13.42 -5.00 -12.27
CA LYS A 67 12.77 -5.81 -11.23
C LYS A 67 12.86 -5.18 -9.83
N CYS A 68 13.97 -4.52 -9.49
CA CYS A 68 14.14 -3.85 -8.21
C CYS A 68 13.07 -2.81 -7.91
N LYS A 69 12.61 -2.06 -8.93
CA LYS A 69 11.51 -1.09 -8.78
C LYS A 69 10.21 -1.77 -8.37
N ASN A 70 9.89 -2.91 -9.00
CA ASN A 70 8.69 -3.67 -8.68
C ASN A 70 8.80 -4.31 -7.29
N GLU A 71 9.96 -4.84 -6.92
CA GLU A 71 10.21 -5.40 -5.58
C GLU A 71 10.06 -4.34 -4.48
N ILE A 72 10.65 -3.15 -4.66
CA ILE A 72 10.50 -2.04 -3.73
C ILE A 72 9.03 -1.59 -3.65
N LYS A 73 8.35 -1.45 -4.80
CA LYS A 73 6.93 -1.09 -4.83
C LYS A 73 6.09 -2.11 -4.07
N THR A 74 6.29 -3.41 -4.33
CA THR A 74 5.56 -4.48 -3.63
C THR A 74 5.82 -4.45 -2.14
N LYS A 75 7.08 -4.26 -1.71
CA LYS A 75 7.43 -4.14 -0.30
C LYS A 75 6.72 -2.97 0.37
N LEU A 76 6.73 -1.78 -0.24
CA LEU A 76 6.02 -0.61 0.26
C LEU A 76 4.50 -0.82 0.32
N LEU A 77 3.91 -1.49 -0.67
CA LEU A 77 2.49 -1.82 -0.67
C LEU A 77 2.15 -2.77 0.48
N ILE A 78 2.98 -3.76 0.76
CA ILE A 78 2.81 -4.68 1.89
C ILE A 78 2.90 -3.92 3.22
N GLU A 79 3.93 -3.11 3.42
CA GLU A 79 4.14 -2.34 4.64
C GLU A 79 2.98 -1.39 4.93
N ASN A 80 2.44 -0.75 3.89
CA ASN A 80 1.33 0.19 4.02
C ASN A 80 -0.06 -0.46 3.95
N SER A 81 -0.16 -1.75 3.66
CA SER A 81 -1.46 -2.42 3.47
C SER A 81 -2.19 -2.77 4.77
N GLY A 82 -1.51 -2.77 5.92
CA GLY A 82 -2.08 -3.23 7.18
C GLY A 82 -2.22 -4.76 7.31
N ILE A 83 -1.72 -5.55 6.34
CA ILE A 83 -1.94 -7.00 6.24
C ILE A 83 -0.69 -7.84 6.59
N ALA A 84 0.37 -7.24 7.12
CA ALA A 84 1.70 -7.86 7.29
C ALA A 84 1.70 -9.30 7.84
N ASN A 85 0.76 -9.65 8.71
CA ASN A 85 0.66 -10.97 9.35
C ASN A 85 -0.15 -12.00 8.53
N ARG A 86 -0.67 -11.65 7.35
CA ARG A 86 -1.57 -12.47 6.52
C ARG A 86 -1.15 -12.60 5.06
N LEU A 87 0.14 -12.42 4.78
CA LEU A 87 0.71 -12.46 3.41
C LEU A 87 0.60 -13.83 2.73
N ASN A 88 0.42 -14.89 3.50
CA ASN A 88 0.32 -16.26 2.98
C ASN A 88 -1.13 -16.66 2.62
N GLU A 89 -2.12 -15.82 2.91
CA GLU A 89 -3.52 -16.11 2.60
C GLU A 89 -3.79 -15.80 1.12
N LYS A 90 -4.01 -16.85 0.33
CA LYS A 90 -4.26 -16.77 -1.12
C LYS A 90 -5.52 -17.56 -1.48
N PHE A 91 -6.18 -17.18 -2.57
CA PHE A 91 -7.35 -17.90 -3.06
C PHE A 91 -7.04 -19.38 -3.35
N GLU A 92 -5.82 -19.70 -3.80
CA GLU A 92 -5.34 -21.06 -4.09
C GLU A 92 -5.17 -21.90 -2.83
N THR A 93 -4.95 -21.30 -1.67
CA THR A 93 -4.83 -21.98 -0.38
C THR A 93 -6.15 -22.09 0.35
N ALA A 94 -7.23 -21.50 -0.20
CA ALA A 94 -8.56 -21.54 0.39
C ALA A 94 -9.10 -22.96 0.42
N LYS A 95 -9.40 -23.47 1.63
CA LYS A 95 -10.11 -24.73 1.78
C LYS A 95 -11.61 -24.46 1.68
N SER A 96 -12.31 -25.23 0.85
CA SER A 96 -13.77 -25.17 0.76
C SER A 96 -14.41 -25.44 2.12
N VAL A 97 -15.27 -24.55 2.55
CA VAL A 97 -15.97 -24.59 3.83
C VAL A 97 -17.47 -24.80 3.62
N SER A 98 -17.98 -24.17 2.57
CA SER A 98 -19.36 -24.26 2.14
C SER A 98 -19.47 -23.84 0.69
N LYS A 99 -20.60 -24.18 0.07
CA LYS A 99 -20.90 -23.74 -1.31
C LYS A 99 -20.94 -22.21 -1.43
N GLU A 100 -21.47 -21.53 -0.45
CA GLU A 100 -21.54 -20.06 -0.40
C GLU A 100 -20.15 -19.43 -0.27
N PHE A 101 -19.27 -20.05 0.53
CA PHE A 101 -17.88 -19.62 0.63
C PHE A 101 -17.17 -19.76 -0.71
N ASP A 102 -17.33 -20.89 -1.40
CA ASP A 102 -16.68 -21.12 -2.70
C ASP A 102 -17.21 -20.14 -3.76
N LEU A 103 -18.49 -19.82 -3.75
CA LEU A 103 -19.07 -18.79 -4.64
C LEU A 103 -18.51 -17.40 -4.34
N ALA A 104 -18.38 -17.05 -3.06
CA ALA A 104 -17.79 -15.77 -2.64
C ALA A 104 -16.30 -15.68 -3.01
N ALA A 105 -15.53 -16.74 -2.79
CA ALA A 105 -14.12 -16.82 -3.14
C ALA A 105 -13.92 -16.67 -4.67
N ASN A 106 -14.70 -17.38 -5.47
CA ASN A 106 -14.67 -17.29 -6.93
C ASN A 106 -15.07 -15.88 -7.42
N PHE A 107 -16.12 -15.30 -6.82
CA PHE A 107 -16.54 -13.94 -7.15
C PHE A 107 -15.42 -12.93 -6.88
N LEU A 108 -14.81 -12.98 -5.69
CA LEU A 108 -13.74 -12.05 -5.30
C LEU A 108 -12.47 -12.26 -6.14
N LYS A 109 -12.13 -13.50 -6.48
CA LYS A 109 -11.02 -13.81 -7.38
C LYS A 109 -11.23 -13.17 -8.75
N GLN A 110 -12.38 -13.38 -9.38
CA GLN A 110 -12.73 -12.75 -10.66
C GLN A 110 -12.80 -11.22 -10.55
N TRP A 111 -13.27 -10.69 -9.42
CA TRP A 111 -13.28 -9.26 -9.16
C TRP A 111 -11.85 -8.69 -9.14
N CYS A 112 -10.91 -9.35 -8.44
CA CYS A 112 -9.50 -8.97 -8.46
C CYS A 112 -8.89 -9.08 -9.87
N GLU A 113 -9.22 -10.12 -10.64
CA GLU A 113 -8.73 -10.30 -12.01
C GLU A 113 -9.14 -9.15 -12.93
N LYS A 114 -10.38 -8.69 -12.81
CA LYS A 114 -10.94 -7.59 -13.62
C LYS A 114 -10.56 -6.19 -13.14
N PHE A 115 -10.03 -6.05 -11.90
CA PHE A 115 -9.64 -4.75 -11.37
C PHE A 115 -8.58 -4.08 -12.26
N PRO A 116 -8.67 -2.75 -12.54
CA PRO A 116 -9.61 -1.74 -12.00
C PRO A 116 -10.98 -1.65 -12.69
N ASN A 117 -11.23 -2.40 -13.78
CA ASN A 117 -12.43 -2.32 -14.61
C ASN A 117 -13.62 -3.12 -14.03
N VAL A 118 -13.84 -3.00 -12.72
CA VAL A 118 -14.94 -3.67 -12.03
C VAL A 118 -16.22 -2.81 -12.07
N THR A 119 -17.37 -3.45 -12.29
CA THR A 119 -18.68 -2.79 -12.27
C THR A 119 -19.18 -2.54 -10.85
N LYS A 120 -18.87 -3.45 -9.92
CA LYS A 120 -19.23 -3.32 -8.51
C LYS A 120 -18.05 -2.81 -7.70
N LYS A 121 -18.10 -1.52 -7.37
CA LYS A 121 -17.04 -0.83 -6.63
C LYS A 121 -17.12 -1.10 -5.13
N THR A 122 -18.32 -1.32 -4.58
CA THR A 122 -18.51 -1.65 -3.18
C THR A 122 -18.99 -3.10 -3.03
N VAL A 123 -18.26 -3.90 -2.25
CA VAL A 123 -18.60 -5.30 -1.95
C VAL A 123 -18.84 -5.42 -0.45
N PHE A 124 -20.04 -5.87 -0.08
CA PHE A 124 -20.41 -6.13 1.30
C PHE A 124 -20.47 -7.64 1.53
N LEU A 125 -19.55 -8.17 2.33
CA LEU A 125 -19.50 -9.58 2.72
C LEU A 125 -20.16 -9.74 4.09
N SER A 126 -21.30 -10.38 4.15
CA SER A 126 -22.02 -10.64 5.40
C SER A 126 -21.99 -12.13 5.76
N GLY A 127 -22.00 -12.43 7.06
CA GLY A 127 -22.08 -13.81 7.55
C GLY A 127 -21.53 -13.96 8.96
N GLN A 128 -21.80 -15.11 9.59
CA GLN A 128 -21.41 -15.38 10.97
C GLN A 128 -19.89 -15.32 11.18
N THR A 129 -19.47 -15.15 12.43
CA THR A 129 -18.06 -15.20 12.82
C THR A 129 -17.45 -16.57 12.53
N GLY A 130 -16.20 -16.61 12.04
CA GLY A 130 -15.47 -17.85 11.78
C GLY A 130 -15.77 -18.52 10.43
N ILE A 131 -16.51 -17.87 9.53
CA ILE A 131 -16.88 -18.41 8.21
C ILE A 131 -15.87 -18.08 7.10
N GLY A 132 -14.79 -17.37 7.43
CA GLY A 132 -13.70 -17.06 6.48
C GLY A 132 -13.77 -15.70 5.81
N LYS A 133 -14.60 -14.74 6.27
CA LYS A 133 -14.65 -13.37 5.70
C LYS A 133 -13.28 -12.66 5.70
N THR A 134 -12.64 -12.63 6.86
CA THR A 134 -11.31 -12.02 7.02
C THR A 134 -10.25 -12.71 6.17
N PHE A 135 -10.32 -14.06 6.03
CA PHE A 135 -9.44 -14.80 5.12
C PHE A 135 -9.62 -14.37 3.66
N LEU A 136 -10.87 -14.29 3.18
CA LEU A 136 -11.15 -13.84 1.82
C LEU A 136 -10.70 -12.39 1.58
N ALA A 137 -10.88 -11.51 2.59
CA ALA A 137 -10.39 -10.14 2.51
C ALA A 137 -8.86 -10.08 2.37
N ALA A 138 -8.14 -10.92 3.11
CA ALA A 138 -6.68 -11.01 3.00
C ALA A 138 -6.25 -11.57 1.64
N CYS A 139 -6.94 -12.57 1.09
CA CYS A 139 -6.71 -13.06 -0.26
C CYS A 139 -6.86 -11.95 -1.31
N VAL A 140 -7.87 -11.08 -1.17
CA VAL A 140 -8.07 -9.93 -2.05
C VAL A 140 -6.88 -8.97 -1.98
N VAL A 141 -6.46 -8.58 -0.77
CA VAL A 141 -5.32 -7.66 -0.61
C VAL A 141 -4.07 -8.24 -1.25
N ASN A 142 -3.75 -9.50 -0.99
CA ASN A 142 -2.55 -10.15 -1.55
C ASN A 142 -2.62 -10.20 -3.08
N ALA A 143 -3.76 -10.58 -3.67
CA ALA A 143 -3.93 -10.61 -5.11
C ALA A 143 -3.81 -9.23 -5.77
N LEU A 144 -4.26 -8.17 -5.09
CA LEU A 144 -4.15 -6.79 -5.58
C LEU A 144 -2.71 -6.26 -5.47
N ILE A 145 -2.01 -6.55 -4.37
CA ILE A 145 -0.60 -6.19 -4.19
C ILE A 145 0.27 -6.84 -5.27
N GLU A 146 0.04 -8.11 -5.60
CA GLU A 146 0.75 -8.80 -6.68
C GLU A 146 0.58 -8.09 -8.04
N LYS A 147 -0.55 -7.41 -8.26
CA LYS A 147 -0.81 -6.55 -9.42
C LYS A 147 -0.25 -5.13 -9.30
N GLY A 148 0.38 -4.80 -8.17
CA GLY A 148 0.89 -3.47 -7.89
C GLY A 148 -0.18 -2.42 -7.59
N VAL A 149 -1.36 -2.85 -7.12
CA VAL A 149 -2.49 -2.01 -6.71
C VAL A 149 -2.36 -1.68 -5.22
N TYR A 150 -2.62 -0.43 -4.85
CA TYR A 150 -2.62 -0.02 -3.44
C TYR A 150 -3.93 -0.42 -2.76
N ALA A 151 -3.88 -1.51 -1.99
CA ALA A 151 -4.98 -1.98 -1.16
C ALA A 151 -4.65 -1.72 0.33
N TYR A 152 -5.58 -1.09 1.05
CA TYR A 152 -5.44 -0.80 2.48
C TYR A 152 -6.45 -1.60 3.28
N PHE A 153 -5.95 -2.43 4.21
CA PHE A 153 -6.76 -3.27 5.09
C PHE A 153 -6.79 -2.67 6.49
N THR A 154 -7.96 -2.52 7.06
CA THR A 154 -8.16 -2.06 8.43
C THR A 154 -9.36 -2.76 9.08
N THR A 155 -9.33 -2.92 10.39
CA THR A 155 -10.52 -3.37 11.14
C THR A 155 -11.40 -2.18 11.47
N ALA A 156 -12.69 -2.41 11.70
CA ALA A 156 -13.62 -1.36 12.11
C ALA A 156 -13.19 -0.68 13.43
N PHE A 157 -12.60 -1.46 14.35
CA PHE A 157 -12.04 -0.91 15.59
C PHE A 157 -10.88 0.04 15.32
N ASN A 158 -9.92 -0.35 14.47
CA ASN A 158 -8.79 0.51 14.12
C ASN A 158 -9.23 1.73 13.30
N LEU A 159 -10.19 1.54 12.40
CA LEU A 159 -10.83 2.64 11.66
C LEU A 159 -11.41 3.70 12.62
N ASN A 160 -12.07 3.26 13.70
CA ASN A 160 -12.61 4.16 14.71
C ASN A 160 -11.50 4.92 15.48
N ASN A 161 -10.35 4.27 15.73
CA ASN A 161 -9.18 4.94 16.30
C ASN A 161 -8.61 6.02 15.36
N ILE A 162 -8.57 5.74 14.06
CA ILE A 162 -8.18 6.74 13.03
C ILE A 162 -9.15 7.93 13.06
N PHE A 163 -10.45 7.69 13.17
CA PHE A 163 -11.46 8.76 13.27
C PHE A 163 -11.31 9.59 14.54
N ILE A 164 -10.97 8.97 15.68
CA ILE A 164 -10.68 9.69 16.94
C ILE A 164 -9.43 10.56 16.77
N ALA A 165 -8.37 10.01 16.15
CA ALA A 165 -7.16 10.76 15.87
C ALA A 165 -7.45 11.97 14.96
N TYR A 166 -8.19 11.76 13.89
CA TYR A 166 -8.63 12.82 12.98
C TYR A 166 -9.45 13.90 13.67
N PHE A 167 -10.38 13.52 14.54
CA PHE A 167 -11.20 14.46 15.31
C PHE A 167 -10.36 15.35 16.23
N LYS A 168 -9.30 14.80 16.82
CA LYS A 168 -8.40 15.50 17.77
C LYS A 168 -7.28 16.28 17.09
N ALA A 169 -6.98 15.98 15.83
CA ALA A 169 -5.87 16.55 15.10
C ALA A 169 -6.09 18.04 14.75
N LYS A 170 -4.99 18.76 14.61
CA LYS A 170 -4.99 20.10 14.02
C LYS A 170 -5.23 20.03 12.52
N ASP A 171 -5.73 21.12 11.93
CA ASP A 171 -6.11 21.11 10.51
C ASP A 171 -4.97 20.72 9.57
N GLU A 172 -3.74 21.08 9.89
CA GLU A 172 -2.53 20.74 9.12
C GLU A 172 -2.20 19.23 9.08
N GLU A 173 -2.63 18.46 10.09
CA GLU A 173 -2.34 17.04 10.24
C GLU A 173 -3.48 16.14 9.72
N LYS A 174 -4.66 16.71 9.51
CA LYS A 174 -5.88 15.95 9.20
C LYS A 174 -5.77 15.16 7.89
N ASP A 175 -5.21 15.79 6.86
CA ASP A 175 -5.13 15.18 5.54
C ASP A 175 -4.28 13.90 5.58
N GLU A 176 -3.15 13.90 6.30
CA GLU A 176 -2.27 12.74 6.43
C GLU A 176 -2.94 11.57 7.15
N ILE A 177 -3.79 11.85 8.17
CA ILE A 177 -4.47 10.81 8.96
C ILE A 177 -5.49 10.03 8.11
N LEU A 178 -6.26 10.70 7.27
CA LEU A 178 -7.25 10.03 6.41
C LEU A 178 -6.67 9.55 5.06
N GLN A 179 -5.47 9.97 4.70
CA GLN A 179 -4.84 9.67 3.43
C GLN A 179 -4.88 8.17 3.06
N PRO A 180 -4.50 7.22 3.93
CA PRO A 180 -4.55 5.80 3.59
C PRO A 180 -5.97 5.32 3.26
N LEU A 181 -6.98 5.86 3.95
CA LEU A 181 -8.38 5.52 3.74
C LEU A 181 -8.93 6.11 2.43
N LEU A 182 -8.50 7.31 2.07
CA LEU A 182 -9.00 8.04 0.90
C LEU A 182 -8.21 7.75 -0.37
N GLU A 183 -6.89 7.55 -0.27
CA GLU A 183 -6.03 7.40 -1.46
C GLU A 183 -5.82 5.97 -1.90
N SER A 184 -6.02 4.96 -1.03
CA SER A 184 -5.94 3.56 -1.47
C SER A 184 -6.91 3.29 -2.64
N ASP A 185 -6.49 2.50 -3.63
CA ASP A 185 -7.33 2.09 -4.75
C ASP A 185 -8.49 1.21 -4.25
N VAL A 186 -8.19 0.33 -3.29
CA VAL A 186 -9.15 -0.53 -2.63
C VAL A 186 -9.00 -0.42 -1.12
N LEU A 187 -10.07 -0.02 -0.43
CA LEU A 187 -10.16 -0.03 1.03
C LEU A 187 -10.89 -1.29 1.48
N ILE A 188 -10.29 -2.03 2.41
CA ILE A 188 -10.93 -3.17 3.06
C ILE A 188 -11.20 -2.84 4.53
N ILE A 189 -12.47 -2.88 4.92
CA ILE A 189 -12.92 -2.69 6.31
C ILE A 189 -13.38 -4.04 6.83
N ASP A 190 -12.64 -4.60 7.77
CA ASP A 190 -12.96 -5.89 8.37
C ASP A 190 -13.73 -5.72 9.69
N ASP A 191 -14.65 -6.65 9.93
CA ASP A 191 -15.49 -6.72 11.14
C ASP A 191 -16.31 -5.43 11.43
N LEU A 192 -16.85 -4.78 10.39
CA LEU A 192 -17.76 -3.64 10.57
C LEU A 192 -18.98 -4.07 11.41
N GLY A 193 -19.25 -3.33 12.46
CA GLY A 193 -20.31 -3.63 13.43
C GLY A 193 -19.79 -4.01 14.82
N THR A 194 -18.47 -4.22 14.97
CA THR A 194 -17.87 -4.56 16.27
C THR A 194 -17.33 -3.33 17.01
N GLU A 195 -17.11 -2.22 16.33
CA GLU A 195 -16.61 -0.98 16.91
C GLU A 195 -17.68 -0.28 17.77
N PRO A 196 -17.28 0.47 18.81
CA PRO A 196 -18.21 1.33 19.54
C PRO A 196 -18.66 2.50 18.66
N ILE A 197 -19.95 2.85 18.72
CA ILE A 197 -20.48 4.04 18.07
C ILE A 197 -20.25 5.23 18.99
N LEU A 198 -19.31 6.11 18.60
CA LEU A 198 -19.00 7.34 19.29
C LEU A 198 -19.79 8.50 18.69
N ASN A 199 -20.45 9.28 19.56
CA ASN A 199 -21.25 10.41 19.13
C ASN A 199 -20.42 11.40 18.29
N ASN A 200 -20.98 11.84 17.17
CA ASN A 200 -20.37 12.80 16.24
C ASN A 200 -19.03 12.38 15.61
N ILE A 201 -18.56 11.16 15.84
CA ILE A 201 -17.30 10.65 15.30
C ILE A 201 -17.58 9.50 14.34
N THR A 202 -17.95 8.34 14.86
CA THR A 202 -18.00 7.08 14.07
C THR A 202 -18.86 7.21 12.82
N LEU A 203 -20.11 7.60 12.96
CA LEU A 203 -21.05 7.67 11.83
C LEU A 203 -20.67 8.78 10.85
N ASN A 204 -20.25 9.95 11.36
CA ASN A 204 -19.92 11.09 10.51
C ASN A 204 -18.69 10.79 9.63
N TYR A 205 -17.63 10.25 10.22
CA TYR A 205 -16.39 9.99 9.49
C TYR A 205 -16.47 8.72 8.64
N LEU A 206 -17.21 7.70 9.07
CA LEU A 206 -17.51 6.56 8.21
C LEU A 206 -18.28 6.99 6.96
N TYR A 207 -19.31 7.84 7.12
CA TYR A 207 -20.01 8.41 5.99
C TYR A 207 -19.09 9.24 5.09
N LEU A 208 -18.25 10.10 5.67
CA LEU A 208 -17.28 10.90 4.93
C LEU A 208 -16.39 10.01 4.05
N VAL A 209 -15.74 9.02 4.63
CA VAL A 209 -14.82 8.13 3.90
C VAL A 209 -15.53 7.37 2.79
N LEU A 210 -16.68 6.76 3.07
CA LEU A 210 -17.45 6.01 2.07
C LEU A 210 -17.95 6.91 0.94
N ASN A 211 -18.39 8.13 1.26
CA ASN A 211 -18.88 9.09 0.28
C ASN A 211 -17.78 9.61 -0.63
N GLU A 212 -16.64 10.05 -0.06
CA GLU A 212 -15.51 10.54 -0.84
C GLU A 212 -14.93 9.47 -1.75
N ARG A 213 -14.80 8.24 -1.27
CA ARG A 213 -14.35 7.10 -2.08
C ARG A 213 -15.32 6.80 -3.22
N MET A 214 -16.63 6.84 -2.95
CA MET A 214 -17.64 6.64 -3.98
C MET A 214 -17.59 7.73 -5.06
N ILE A 215 -17.42 9.00 -4.67
CA ILE A 215 -17.28 10.13 -5.61
C ILE A 215 -16.01 9.97 -6.45
N ALA A 216 -14.90 9.57 -5.84
CA ALA A 216 -13.63 9.31 -6.51
C ALA A 216 -13.62 8.03 -7.36
N GLY A 217 -14.72 7.26 -7.39
CA GLY A 217 -14.81 5.99 -8.14
C GLY A 217 -13.91 4.89 -7.60
N LYS A 218 -13.46 4.99 -6.35
CA LYS A 218 -12.60 4.01 -5.66
C LYS A 218 -13.40 2.86 -5.10
N SER A 219 -12.75 1.70 -4.93
CA SER A 219 -13.42 0.49 -4.49
C SER A 219 -13.32 0.29 -2.97
N THR A 220 -14.38 -0.26 -2.36
CA THR A 220 -14.42 -0.56 -0.93
C THR A 220 -14.99 -1.95 -0.70
N ILE A 221 -14.32 -2.78 0.08
CA ILE A 221 -14.80 -4.10 0.50
C ILE A 221 -15.05 -4.05 2.00
N ILE A 222 -16.21 -4.48 2.43
CA ILE A 222 -16.63 -4.39 3.83
C ILE A 222 -17.07 -5.78 4.28
N ASN A 223 -16.43 -6.29 5.32
CA ASN A 223 -16.83 -7.50 6.02
C ASN A 223 -17.65 -7.15 7.25
N SER A 224 -18.72 -7.87 7.47
CA SER A 224 -19.55 -7.68 8.66
C SER A 224 -20.18 -8.99 9.14
N ASN A 225 -20.48 -9.07 10.43
CA ASN A 225 -21.35 -10.10 10.99
C ASN A 225 -22.82 -9.70 10.92
N LEU A 226 -23.10 -8.44 10.63
CA LEU A 226 -24.44 -7.89 10.50
C LEU A 226 -25.07 -8.28 9.16
N ASP A 227 -26.36 -8.51 9.16
CA ASP A 227 -27.13 -8.59 7.92
C ASP A 227 -27.54 -7.19 7.43
N SER A 228 -28.29 -7.12 6.33
CA SER A 228 -28.67 -5.84 5.74
C SER A 228 -29.61 -5.01 6.63
N GLU A 229 -30.48 -5.66 7.41
CA GLU A 229 -31.40 -4.99 8.33
C GLU A 229 -30.66 -4.47 9.56
N GLU A 230 -29.81 -5.29 10.14
CA GLU A 230 -28.95 -4.91 11.27
C GLU A 230 -27.99 -3.78 10.87
N LEU A 231 -27.45 -3.82 9.65
CA LEU A 231 -26.58 -2.76 9.10
C LEU A 231 -27.34 -1.43 9.01
N LEU A 232 -28.59 -1.46 8.47
CA LEU A 232 -29.42 -0.28 8.37
C LEU A 232 -29.76 0.30 9.75
N ASN A 233 -30.15 -0.56 10.69
CA ASN A 233 -30.52 -0.15 12.05
C ASN A 233 -29.33 0.45 12.81
N ARG A 234 -28.10 -0.08 12.60
CA ARG A 234 -26.91 0.37 13.32
C ARG A 234 -26.32 1.66 12.75
N TYR A 235 -26.26 1.80 11.41
CA TYR A 235 -25.55 2.89 10.75
C TYR A 235 -26.45 3.91 10.07
N GLY A 236 -27.73 3.64 10.00
CA GLY A 236 -28.71 4.50 9.37
C GLY A 236 -28.69 4.48 7.83
N GLU A 237 -29.73 5.04 7.23
CA GLU A 237 -29.97 4.99 5.80
C GLU A 237 -28.83 5.61 4.96
N ARG A 238 -28.20 6.67 5.44
CA ARG A 238 -27.16 7.39 4.71
C ARG A 238 -25.94 6.52 4.44
N ILE A 239 -25.45 5.81 5.45
CA ILE A 239 -24.29 4.91 5.34
C ILE A 239 -24.73 3.65 4.59
N PHE A 240 -25.88 3.07 4.94
CA PHE A 240 -26.44 1.90 4.26
C PHE A 240 -26.51 2.09 2.75
N SER A 241 -27.00 3.25 2.30
CA SER A 241 -27.11 3.56 0.86
C SER A 241 -25.77 3.70 0.14
N ARG A 242 -24.67 3.99 0.85
CA ARG A 242 -23.31 4.03 0.30
C ARG A 242 -22.72 2.62 0.18
N ILE A 243 -23.03 1.75 1.13
CA ILE A 243 -22.54 0.37 1.14
C ILE A 243 -23.29 -0.49 0.12
N LEU A 244 -24.63 -0.40 0.08
CA LEU A 244 -25.50 -1.24 -0.74
C LEU A 244 -26.17 -0.45 -1.90
N CYS A 245 -25.45 0.52 -2.49
CA CYS A 245 -25.89 1.23 -3.66
C CYS A 245 -26.18 0.26 -4.81
N LYS A 246 -27.40 0.26 -5.36
CA LYS A 246 -27.81 -0.64 -6.45
C LYS A 246 -26.90 -0.56 -7.69
N ARG A 247 -26.38 0.62 -8.00
CA ARG A 247 -25.51 0.85 -9.16
C ARG A 247 -24.16 0.18 -8.95
N ASP A 248 -23.48 0.48 -7.84
CA ASP A 248 -22.06 0.19 -7.64
C ASP A 248 -21.80 -0.83 -6.52
N GLY A 249 -22.81 -1.18 -5.73
CA GLY A 249 -22.72 -2.11 -4.60
C GLY A 249 -23.18 -3.53 -4.95
N VAL A 250 -22.67 -4.49 -4.21
CA VAL A 250 -23.12 -5.89 -4.19
C VAL A 250 -23.01 -6.44 -2.79
N ALA A 251 -24.05 -7.19 -2.34
CA ALA A 251 -24.01 -7.96 -1.12
C ALA A 251 -23.72 -9.43 -1.45
N VAL A 252 -22.77 -10.00 -0.73
CA VAL A 252 -22.41 -11.42 -0.81
C VAL A 252 -22.57 -12.02 0.58
N LYS A 253 -23.54 -12.93 0.72
CA LYS A 253 -23.82 -13.61 2.00
C LYS A 253 -23.05 -14.91 2.07
N LEU A 254 -22.22 -15.05 3.11
CA LEU A 254 -21.55 -16.30 3.45
C LEU A 254 -22.42 -17.05 4.47
N ALA A 255 -22.66 -18.33 4.22
CA ALA A 255 -23.32 -19.25 5.12
C ALA A 255 -22.49 -20.53 5.25
N GLY A 256 -22.65 -21.29 6.33
CA GLY A 256 -21.93 -22.55 6.56
C GLY A 256 -21.47 -22.73 8.01
N ALA A 257 -20.79 -23.83 8.28
CA ALA A 257 -20.25 -24.13 9.60
C ALA A 257 -19.03 -23.24 9.92
N ARG A 258 -18.82 -22.96 11.21
CA ARG A 258 -17.62 -22.24 11.66
C ARG A 258 -16.37 -23.06 11.34
N HIS A 259 -15.40 -22.44 10.68
CA HIS A 259 -14.08 -23.00 10.48
C HIS A 259 -13.00 -22.08 11.09
N ASN A 260 -12.08 -22.69 11.85
CA ASN A 260 -10.92 -21.95 12.38
C ASN A 260 -9.88 -21.80 11.25
N PHE A 261 -9.93 -20.70 10.52
CA PHE A 261 -8.87 -20.30 9.59
C PHE A 261 -7.59 -19.80 10.31
N CYS A 262 -7.63 -19.68 11.65
CA CYS A 262 -6.52 -19.22 12.49
C CYS A 262 -5.65 -20.39 13.00
N SER A 263 -5.43 -21.45 12.25
CA SER A 263 -4.41 -22.43 12.60
C SER A 263 -3.03 -21.92 12.19
N GLY A 264 -2.42 -21.11 13.06
CA GLY A 264 -0.98 -20.96 13.11
C GLY A 264 -0.30 -22.33 13.32
N PRO A 265 1.01 -22.47 13.04
CA PRO A 265 1.71 -23.73 13.22
C PRO A 265 1.48 -24.22 14.65
N LYS A 266 1.00 -25.46 14.78
CA LYS A 266 0.94 -26.13 16.08
C LYS A 266 2.35 -26.11 16.65
N SER A 267 2.57 -25.30 17.68
CA SER A 267 3.74 -25.45 18.52
C SER A 267 3.66 -26.85 19.11
N ASN A 268 4.51 -27.75 18.65
CA ASN A 268 4.78 -28.99 19.37
C ASN A 268 5.41 -28.58 20.70
N LEU A 269 4.63 -28.62 21.76
CA LEU A 269 5.10 -28.73 23.13
C LEU A 269 5.35 -30.20 23.44
#